data_b7f39af6ea3c72c34d9f7c4ed93be7b6
#
_entry.id   b7f39af6ea3c72c34d9f7c4ed93be7b6
#
_cell.length_a   1.000
_cell.length_b   1.000
_cell.length_c   1.000
_cell.angle_alpha   90.00
_cell.angle_beta   90.00
_cell.angle_gamma   90.00
#
_symmetry.space_group_name_H-M   'P 1'
#
loop_
_entity.id
_entity.type
_entity.pdbx_description
1 polymer ?
#
loop_
_entity_poly.entity_id
_entity_poly.type
_entity_poly.pdbx_seq_one_letter_code
_entity_poly.pdbx_strand_id
1 'polypeptide(L)'
;MSSVILIAEDEASIADAIEIYLKSQGYQTLKAANGAIAWEMVENNPVDLAIIDVMMPVMDGIALTMKIREVYDFPIIILSAKSEDIDKITGLNIGADDYVTKPFVPMELLARVHAQLRRHMRYRQLLEQKQEAEDSLLLGGIELHRKSKEVFVDGEAKRLTPIEFRILQLFMEHPGQVFSSDDIYEHVWKEAAVNTETVMVHIRNLREKIEINARSPRYIKVVWGVGYKIEKQ
;
A
#
# COMPACT_ATOMS: atom_id res chain seq x y z
N MET A 1 16.73 -1.29 2.22
CA MET A 1 17.23 -0.96 0.86
C MET A 1 17.61 0.50 0.84
N SER A 2 18.62 0.89 0.06
CA SER A 2 19.03 2.30 -0.08
C SER A 2 18.06 3.00 -1.03
N SER A 3 17.52 4.17 -0.67
CA SER A 3 16.61 4.92 -1.54
C SER A 3 17.32 5.47 -2.76
N VAL A 4 16.64 5.50 -3.90
CA VAL A 4 17.11 5.99 -5.19
C VAL A 4 16.59 7.41 -5.42
N ILE A 5 17.50 8.37 -5.62
CA ILE A 5 17.18 9.77 -5.83
C ILE A 5 17.56 10.19 -7.25
N LEU A 6 16.58 10.68 -8.00
CA LEU A 6 16.82 11.30 -9.29
C LEU A 6 17.27 12.76 -9.11
N ILE A 7 18.31 13.16 -9.83
CA ILE A 7 18.81 14.54 -9.93
C ILE A 7 18.65 14.97 -11.39
N ALA A 8 17.72 15.85 -11.69
CA ALA A 8 17.53 16.46 -13.00
C ALA A 8 18.05 17.91 -12.94
N GLU A 9 19.22 18.13 -13.48
CA GLU A 9 19.98 19.40 -13.43
C GLU A 9 20.92 19.45 -14.63
N ASP A 10 20.87 20.53 -15.42
CA ASP A 10 21.68 20.68 -16.64
C ASP A 10 23.10 21.18 -16.35
N GLU A 11 23.31 21.84 -15.21
CA GLU A 11 24.63 22.25 -14.78
C GLU A 11 25.34 21.11 -14.03
N ALA A 12 26.31 20.46 -14.73
CA ALA A 12 27.01 19.29 -14.21
C ALA A 12 27.68 19.52 -12.85
N SER A 13 28.22 20.72 -12.61
CA SER A 13 28.86 21.10 -11.33
C SER A 13 27.88 21.05 -10.16
N ILE A 14 26.64 21.48 -10.36
CA ILE A 14 25.58 21.45 -9.34
C ILE A 14 25.12 20.01 -9.14
N ALA A 15 24.83 19.29 -10.23
CA ALA A 15 24.43 17.89 -10.18
C ALA A 15 25.47 17.00 -9.45
N ASP A 16 26.77 17.20 -9.73
CA ASP A 16 27.86 16.47 -9.08
C ASP A 16 27.98 16.80 -7.59
N ALA A 17 27.82 18.07 -7.24
CA ALA A 17 27.82 18.49 -5.82
C ALA A 17 26.67 17.84 -5.06
N ILE A 18 25.44 17.87 -5.60
CA ILE A 18 24.28 17.22 -4.98
C ILE A 18 24.51 15.70 -4.83
N GLU A 19 25.02 15.05 -5.88
CA GLU A 19 25.32 13.62 -5.89
C GLU A 19 26.28 13.23 -4.77
N ILE A 20 27.41 13.97 -4.61
CA ILE A 20 28.42 13.70 -3.58
C ILE A 20 27.77 13.72 -2.18
N TYR A 21 26.97 14.72 -1.90
CA TYR A 21 26.29 14.82 -0.60
C TYR A 21 25.27 13.71 -0.38
N LEU A 22 24.47 13.37 -1.37
CA LEU A 22 23.48 12.28 -1.27
C LEU A 22 24.16 10.92 -1.09
N LYS A 23 25.22 10.64 -1.86
CA LYS A 23 26.01 9.41 -1.72
C LYS A 23 26.69 9.27 -0.35
N SER A 24 27.13 10.40 0.24
CA SER A 24 27.70 10.41 1.60
C SER A 24 26.69 9.96 2.68
N GLN A 25 25.40 10.09 2.39
CA GLN A 25 24.31 9.62 3.26
C GLN A 25 23.80 8.22 2.89
N GLY A 26 24.46 7.54 1.96
CA GLY A 26 24.11 6.17 1.55
C GLY A 26 22.98 6.06 0.54
N TYR A 27 22.56 7.16 -0.10
CA TYR A 27 21.58 7.14 -1.18
C TYR A 27 22.20 6.68 -2.50
N GLN A 28 21.39 6.03 -3.33
CA GLN A 28 21.70 5.82 -4.74
C GLN A 28 21.20 7.01 -5.55
N THR A 29 21.92 7.37 -6.61
CA THR A 29 21.59 8.55 -7.41
C THR A 29 21.52 8.22 -8.89
N LEU A 30 20.56 8.83 -9.59
CA LEU A 30 20.45 8.89 -11.04
C LEU A 30 20.60 10.35 -11.44
N LYS A 31 21.43 10.65 -12.46
CA LYS A 31 21.64 12.02 -12.95
C LYS A 31 21.13 12.17 -14.37
N ALA A 32 20.36 13.21 -14.63
CA ALA A 32 19.84 13.58 -15.93
C ALA A 32 20.15 15.05 -16.23
N ALA A 33 20.68 15.35 -17.42
CA ALA A 33 21.02 16.70 -17.84
C ALA A 33 19.85 17.49 -18.44
N ASN A 34 18.66 16.91 -18.51
CA ASN A 34 17.41 17.57 -18.92
C ASN A 34 16.20 16.72 -18.55
N GLY A 35 15.00 17.30 -18.66
CA GLY A 35 13.76 16.63 -18.28
C GLY A 35 13.41 15.42 -19.15
N ALA A 36 13.83 15.36 -20.41
CA ALA A 36 13.54 14.22 -21.28
C ALA A 36 14.32 12.97 -20.84
N ILE A 37 15.62 13.13 -20.55
CA ILE A 37 16.46 12.06 -19.99
C ILE A 37 15.95 11.64 -18.61
N ALA A 38 15.57 12.64 -17.78
CA ALA A 38 15.02 12.37 -16.45
C ALA A 38 13.74 11.52 -16.52
N TRP A 39 12.85 11.82 -17.46
CA TRP A 39 11.64 11.04 -17.68
C TRP A 39 11.95 9.58 -18.06
N GLU A 40 12.84 9.36 -19.02
CA GLU A 40 13.28 8.01 -19.42
C GLU A 40 13.85 7.22 -18.23
N MET A 41 14.61 7.90 -17.37
CA MET A 41 15.13 7.27 -16.15
C MET A 41 14.03 6.89 -15.16
N VAL A 42 13.01 7.72 -14.98
CA VAL A 42 11.85 7.42 -14.12
C VAL A 42 11.07 6.21 -14.63
N GLU A 43 10.88 6.09 -15.95
CA GLU A 43 10.18 4.95 -16.53
C GLU A 43 10.92 3.62 -16.37
N ASN A 44 12.26 3.66 -16.30
CA ASN A 44 13.10 2.46 -16.31
C ASN A 44 13.73 2.11 -14.96
N ASN A 45 13.56 2.94 -13.94
CA ASN A 45 14.18 2.72 -12.63
C ASN A 45 13.20 3.04 -11.48
N PRO A 46 13.31 2.34 -10.34
CA PRO A 46 12.59 2.72 -9.14
C PRO A 46 13.18 4.04 -8.59
N VAL A 47 12.38 5.09 -8.56
CA VAL A 47 12.74 6.40 -8.00
C VAL A 47 11.93 6.63 -6.73
N ASP A 48 12.61 6.96 -5.62
CA ASP A 48 11.98 7.24 -4.33
C ASP A 48 11.81 8.74 -4.07
N LEU A 49 12.60 9.61 -4.74
CA LEU A 49 12.51 11.06 -4.68
C LEU A 49 13.19 11.66 -5.91
N ALA A 50 12.66 12.78 -6.42
CA ALA A 50 13.32 13.57 -7.46
C ALA A 50 13.70 14.97 -6.97
N ILE A 51 14.89 15.44 -7.36
CA ILE A 51 15.37 16.81 -7.24
C ILE A 51 15.43 17.34 -8.67
N ILE A 52 14.67 18.39 -8.98
CA ILE A 52 14.46 18.85 -10.36
C ILE A 52 14.74 20.34 -10.45
N ASP A 53 15.68 20.74 -11.32
CA ASP A 53 15.83 22.16 -11.67
C ASP A 53 14.69 22.61 -12.57
N VAL A 54 14.22 23.84 -12.35
CA VAL A 54 13.18 24.47 -13.20
C VAL A 54 13.71 24.70 -14.60
N MET A 55 14.90 25.25 -14.71
CA MET A 55 15.45 25.77 -15.98
C MET A 55 16.38 24.76 -16.63
N MET A 56 15.82 23.83 -17.41
CA MET A 56 16.61 22.85 -18.16
C MET A 56 16.28 22.93 -19.65
N PRO A 57 17.23 22.58 -20.54
CA PRO A 57 16.99 22.48 -21.98
C PRO A 57 16.10 21.28 -22.33
N VAL A 58 15.52 21.30 -23.53
CA VAL A 58 14.69 20.21 -24.14
C VAL A 58 13.33 20.06 -23.44
N MET A 59 13.32 19.75 -22.15
CA MET A 59 12.14 19.69 -21.29
C MET A 59 12.50 20.32 -19.96
N ASP A 60 11.78 21.36 -19.58
CA ASP A 60 11.97 22.07 -18.32
C ASP A 60 11.45 21.27 -17.12
N GLY A 61 11.81 21.70 -15.91
CA GLY A 61 11.45 21.00 -14.69
C GLY A 61 9.96 21.06 -14.36
N ILE A 62 9.24 22.07 -14.82
CA ILE A 62 7.79 22.21 -14.63
C ILE A 62 7.07 21.14 -15.46
N ALA A 63 7.41 21.06 -16.76
CA ALA A 63 6.84 20.06 -17.67
C ALA A 63 7.17 18.64 -17.21
N LEU A 64 8.40 18.39 -16.74
CA LEU A 64 8.81 17.12 -16.17
C LEU A 64 7.98 16.77 -14.92
N THR A 65 7.82 17.72 -14.00
CA THR A 65 7.06 17.51 -12.76
C THR A 65 5.60 17.16 -13.05
N MET A 66 4.95 17.91 -13.95
CA MET A 66 3.57 17.61 -14.36
C MET A 66 3.46 16.21 -14.94
N LYS A 67 4.39 15.84 -15.82
CA LYS A 67 4.41 14.51 -16.44
C LYS A 67 4.63 13.38 -15.44
N ILE A 68 5.51 13.55 -14.45
CA ILE A 68 5.70 12.60 -13.34
C ILE A 68 4.40 12.43 -12.56
N ARG A 69 3.70 13.53 -12.24
CA ARG A 69 2.47 13.51 -11.44
C ARG A 69 1.27 12.84 -12.11
N GLU A 70 1.29 12.67 -13.41
CA GLU A 70 0.26 11.87 -14.10
C GLU A 70 0.33 10.37 -13.72
N VAL A 71 1.50 9.88 -13.28
CA VAL A 71 1.75 8.44 -13.11
C VAL A 71 2.31 8.08 -11.73
N TYR A 72 3.08 8.99 -11.09
CA TYR A 72 3.87 8.70 -9.90
C TYR A 72 3.63 9.67 -8.75
N ASP A 73 3.67 9.13 -7.51
CA ASP A 73 3.41 9.88 -6.27
C ASP A 73 4.66 10.11 -5.40
N PHE A 74 5.85 9.71 -5.87
CA PHE A 74 7.07 9.93 -5.08
C PHE A 74 7.36 11.43 -4.91
N PRO A 75 8.00 11.87 -3.80
CA PRO A 75 8.24 13.28 -3.52
C PRO A 75 9.16 13.94 -4.54
N ILE A 76 8.84 15.19 -4.86
CA ILE A 76 9.59 16.06 -5.78
C ILE A 76 10.02 17.34 -5.06
N ILE A 77 11.32 17.62 -5.07
CA ILE A 77 11.91 18.89 -4.62
C ILE A 77 12.36 19.67 -5.84
N ILE A 78 11.83 20.88 -6.01
CA ILE A 78 12.22 21.76 -7.12
C ILE A 78 13.38 22.67 -6.69
N LEU A 79 14.39 22.78 -7.56
CA LEU A 79 15.43 23.79 -7.47
C LEU A 79 15.07 24.99 -8.35
N SER A 80 15.11 26.20 -7.81
CA SER A 80 14.74 27.43 -8.53
C SER A 80 15.77 28.55 -8.31
N ALA A 81 16.07 29.32 -9.36
CA ALA A 81 17.02 30.42 -9.31
C ALA A 81 16.43 31.73 -8.72
N LYS A 82 15.09 31.90 -8.68
CA LYS A 82 14.43 33.13 -8.26
C LYS A 82 13.10 32.92 -7.53
N SER A 83 12.75 33.91 -6.68
CA SER A 83 11.42 33.97 -6.05
C SER A 83 10.27 34.07 -7.06
N GLU A 84 10.47 34.71 -8.22
CA GLU A 84 9.47 34.82 -9.30
C GLU A 84 9.12 33.48 -9.94
N ASP A 85 10.07 32.51 -9.98
CA ASP A 85 9.79 31.14 -10.43
C ASP A 85 8.94 30.40 -9.39
N ILE A 86 9.17 30.65 -8.10
CA ILE A 86 8.36 30.10 -7.00
C ILE A 86 6.92 30.59 -7.09
N ASP A 87 6.68 31.85 -7.44
CA ASP A 87 5.33 32.40 -7.63
C ASP A 87 4.60 31.72 -8.79
N LYS A 88 5.32 31.41 -9.89
CA LYS A 88 4.77 30.64 -11.01
C LYS A 88 4.48 29.19 -10.62
N ILE A 89 5.42 28.55 -9.90
CA ILE A 89 5.28 27.17 -9.41
C ILE A 89 4.10 27.07 -8.44
N THR A 90 3.99 28.00 -7.50
CA THR A 90 2.91 28.03 -6.50
C THR A 90 1.56 28.37 -7.15
N GLY A 91 1.55 29.28 -8.12
CA GLY A 91 0.33 29.65 -8.85
C GLY A 91 -0.19 28.58 -9.80
N LEU A 92 0.66 27.70 -10.31
CA LEU A 92 0.29 26.63 -11.23
C LEU A 92 -0.10 25.31 -10.53
N ASN A 93 0.10 25.20 -9.22
CA ASN A 93 -0.20 23.98 -8.44
C ASN A 93 0.35 22.70 -9.11
N ILE A 94 1.61 22.75 -9.58
CA ILE A 94 2.25 21.72 -10.43
C ILE A 94 2.52 20.39 -9.73
N GLY A 95 2.23 20.30 -8.43
CA GLY A 95 2.38 19.06 -7.67
C GLY A 95 3.78 18.79 -7.10
N ALA A 96 4.64 19.79 -6.98
CA ALA A 96 5.89 19.69 -6.21
C ALA A 96 5.60 19.62 -4.70
N ASP A 97 6.40 18.85 -3.96
CA ASP A 97 6.26 18.69 -2.50
C ASP A 97 7.08 19.69 -1.70
N ASP A 98 8.14 20.22 -2.29
CA ASP A 98 9.02 21.22 -1.68
C ASP A 98 9.80 21.96 -2.76
N TYR A 99 10.41 23.09 -2.39
CA TYR A 99 11.29 23.85 -3.28
C TYR A 99 12.47 24.43 -2.51
N VAL A 100 13.59 24.61 -3.22
CA VAL A 100 14.84 25.16 -2.70
C VAL A 100 15.37 26.20 -3.68
N THR A 101 15.69 27.38 -3.17
CA THR A 101 16.24 28.47 -4.01
C THR A 101 17.74 28.30 -4.18
N LYS A 102 18.23 28.54 -5.41
CA LYS A 102 19.68 28.65 -5.72
C LYS A 102 20.17 30.07 -5.42
N PRO A 103 21.36 30.24 -4.80
CA PRO A 103 22.23 29.18 -4.29
C PRO A 103 21.75 28.62 -2.97
N PHE A 104 21.86 27.32 -2.80
CA PHE A 104 21.44 26.62 -1.60
C PHE A 104 22.61 26.07 -0.79
N VAL A 105 22.38 25.87 0.51
CA VAL A 105 23.33 25.18 1.36
C VAL A 105 23.08 23.66 1.25
N PRO A 106 24.11 22.84 0.93
CA PRO A 106 23.92 21.39 0.76
C PRO A 106 23.24 20.70 1.93
N MET A 107 23.54 21.10 3.15
CA MET A 107 22.89 20.56 4.36
C MET A 107 21.40 20.89 4.44
N GLU A 108 20.96 22.03 3.90
CA GLU A 108 19.54 22.37 3.81
C GLU A 108 18.82 21.42 2.84
N LEU A 109 19.38 21.21 1.65
CA LEU A 109 18.82 20.29 0.67
C LEU A 109 18.72 18.86 1.24
N LEU A 110 19.78 18.38 1.89
CA LEU A 110 19.76 17.07 2.57
C LEU A 110 18.68 16.97 3.64
N ALA A 111 18.51 17.99 4.47
CA ALA A 111 17.47 17.99 5.50
C ALA A 111 16.06 17.88 4.89
N ARG A 112 15.81 18.54 3.76
CA ARG A 112 14.55 18.47 3.01
C ARG A 112 14.35 17.10 2.38
N VAL A 113 15.37 16.53 1.75
CA VAL A 113 15.36 15.16 1.21
C VAL A 113 14.97 14.16 2.30
N HIS A 114 15.63 14.21 3.47
CA HIS A 114 15.32 13.34 4.59
C HIS A 114 13.87 13.53 5.09
N ALA A 115 13.39 14.78 5.15
CA ALA A 115 12.03 15.06 5.59
C ALA A 115 10.98 14.53 4.63
N GLN A 116 11.18 14.69 3.31
CA GLN A 116 10.25 14.23 2.29
C GLN A 116 10.23 12.69 2.20
N LEU A 117 11.38 12.04 2.18
CA LEU A 117 11.45 10.57 2.18
C LEU A 117 10.76 9.97 3.42
N ARG A 118 11.04 10.52 4.62
CA ARG A 118 10.40 10.05 5.85
C ARG A 118 8.88 10.21 5.82
N ARG A 119 8.37 11.35 5.31
CA ARG A 119 6.93 11.62 5.17
C ARG A 119 6.29 10.63 4.21
N HIS A 120 6.90 10.42 3.06
CA HIS A 120 6.41 9.50 2.02
C HIS A 120 6.40 8.05 2.50
N MET A 121 7.48 7.57 3.15
CA MET A 121 7.54 6.23 3.73
C MET A 121 6.46 6.01 4.79
N ARG A 122 6.27 6.99 5.69
CA ARG A 122 5.21 6.91 6.71
C ARG A 122 3.82 6.86 6.10
N TYR A 123 3.57 7.64 5.06
CA TYR A 123 2.29 7.63 4.36
C TYR A 123 2.04 6.28 3.69
N ARG A 124 3.03 5.72 3.00
CA ARG A 124 2.95 4.36 2.40
C ARG A 124 2.67 3.29 3.45
N GLN A 125 3.37 3.30 4.57
CA GLN A 125 3.13 2.36 5.67
C GLN A 125 1.71 2.45 6.22
N LEU A 126 1.17 3.66 6.37
CA LEU A 126 -0.22 3.85 6.81
C LEU A 126 -1.24 3.31 5.79
N LEU A 127 -0.98 3.49 4.49
CA LEU A 127 -1.82 2.92 3.42
C LEU A 127 -1.74 1.39 3.40
N GLU A 128 -0.55 0.81 3.55
CA GLU A 128 -0.34 -0.64 3.62
C GLU A 128 -1.09 -1.23 4.82
N GLN A 129 -0.94 -0.63 6.01
CA GLN A 129 -1.67 -1.05 7.22
C GLN A 129 -3.19 -0.92 7.06
N LYS A 130 -3.67 0.12 6.40
CA LYS A 130 -5.09 0.29 6.12
C LYS A 130 -5.60 -0.77 5.15
N GLN A 131 -4.84 -1.07 4.09
CA GLN A 131 -5.17 -2.13 3.14
C GLN A 131 -5.13 -3.52 3.79
N GLU A 132 -4.16 -3.80 4.66
CA GLU A 132 -4.11 -5.03 5.45
C GLU A 132 -5.31 -5.15 6.40
N ALA A 133 -5.68 -4.07 7.09
CA ALA A 133 -6.86 -4.04 7.95
C ALA A 133 -8.17 -4.22 7.17
N GLU A 134 -8.27 -3.69 5.95
CA GLU A 134 -9.42 -3.91 5.06
C GLU A 134 -9.44 -5.31 4.45
N ASP A 135 -8.29 -5.96 4.31
CA ASP A 135 -8.15 -7.31 3.76
C ASP A 135 -8.34 -8.42 4.81
N SER A 136 -8.12 -8.11 6.08
CA SER A 136 -8.23 -9.07 7.17
C SER A 136 -9.56 -8.93 7.93
N LEU A 137 -10.14 -10.08 8.32
CA LEU A 137 -11.24 -10.18 9.25
C LEU A 137 -10.72 -10.72 10.57
N LEU A 138 -11.00 -10.02 11.67
CA LEU A 138 -10.63 -10.41 13.02
C LEU A 138 -11.87 -10.68 13.86
N LEU A 139 -11.93 -11.85 14.49
CA LEU A 139 -13.01 -12.21 15.40
C LEU A 139 -12.50 -13.11 16.53
N GLY A 140 -12.40 -12.55 17.73
CA GLY A 140 -11.78 -13.25 18.84
C GLY A 140 -10.33 -13.60 18.54
N GLY A 141 -9.97 -14.89 18.58
CA GLY A 141 -8.63 -15.38 18.19
C GLY A 141 -8.52 -15.77 16.71
N ILE A 142 -9.57 -15.61 15.90
CA ILE A 142 -9.53 -15.94 14.46
C ILE A 142 -9.13 -14.72 13.65
N GLU A 143 -8.12 -14.90 12.80
CA GLU A 143 -7.68 -13.94 11.80
C GLU A 143 -7.77 -14.58 10.40
N LEU A 144 -8.50 -13.95 9.47
CA LEU A 144 -8.72 -14.43 8.11
C LEU A 144 -8.29 -13.37 7.11
N HIS A 145 -7.32 -13.68 6.26
CA HIS A 145 -6.82 -12.83 5.19
C HIS A 145 -7.53 -13.16 3.88
N ARG A 146 -8.28 -12.19 3.33
CA ARG A 146 -9.13 -12.39 2.15
C ARG A 146 -8.33 -12.63 0.87
N LYS A 147 -7.18 -11.93 0.68
CA LYS A 147 -6.35 -12.05 -0.53
C LYS A 147 -5.46 -13.28 -0.50
N SER A 148 -4.68 -13.48 0.56
CA SER A 148 -3.78 -14.63 0.67
C SER A 148 -4.51 -15.95 0.93
N LYS A 149 -5.78 -15.91 1.38
CA LYS A 149 -6.59 -17.06 1.79
C LYS A 149 -6.04 -17.83 2.99
N GLU A 150 -5.24 -17.16 3.79
CA GLU A 150 -4.68 -17.67 5.02
C GLU A 150 -5.64 -17.46 6.19
N VAL A 151 -5.61 -18.39 7.14
CA VAL A 151 -6.37 -18.32 8.38
C VAL A 151 -5.47 -18.69 9.55
N PHE A 152 -5.52 -17.87 10.59
CA PHE A 152 -4.83 -18.13 11.85
C PHE A 152 -5.86 -18.21 12.97
N VAL A 153 -5.60 -19.06 13.95
CA VAL A 153 -6.39 -19.18 15.17
C VAL A 153 -5.43 -19.14 16.35
N ASP A 154 -5.59 -18.13 17.22
CA ASP A 154 -4.69 -17.84 18.34
C ASP A 154 -3.20 -17.78 17.91
N GLY A 155 -2.93 -17.22 16.71
CA GLY A 155 -1.60 -17.08 16.10
C GLY A 155 -1.09 -18.33 15.36
N GLU A 156 -1.80 -19.45 15.39
CA GLU A 156 -1.42 -20.67 14.66
C GLU A 156 -2.10 -20.72 13.27
N ALA A 157 -1.32 -20.93 12.21
CA ALA A 157 -1.84 -21.11 10.86
C ALA A 157 -2.70 -22.37 10.75
N LYS A 158 -3.92 -22.25 10.23
CA LYS A 158 -4.86 -23.35 10.01
C LYS A 158 -5.12 -23.55 8.51
N ARG A 159 -4.96 -24.78 8.04
CA ARG A 159 -5.18 -25.13 6.63
C ARG A 159 -6.63 -25.48 6.39
N LEU A 160 -7.38 -24.59 5.75
CA LEU A 160 -8.76 -24.78 5.35
C LEU A 160 -8.85 -25.20 3.88
N THR A 161 -9.90 -25.98 3.54
CA THR A 161 -10.28 -26.18 2.14
C THR A 161 -10.94 -24.90 1.58
N PRO A 162 -11.04 -24.72 0.25
CA PRO A 162 -11.68 -23.55 -0.34
C PRO A 162 -13.14 -23.32 0.13
N ILE A 163 -13.88 -24.41 0.37
CA ILE A 163 -15.26 -24.33 0.87
C ILE A 163 -15.30 -23.92 2.35
N GLU A 164 -14.49 -24.54 3.19
CA GLU A 164 -14.38 -24.17 4.61
C GLU A 164 -13.95 -22.71 4.79
N PHE A 165 -13.01 -22.24 3.97
CA PHE A 165 -12.59 -20.85 3.97
C PHE A 165 -13.76 -19.91 3.64
N ARG A 166 -14.54 -20.19 2.58
CA ARG A 166 -15.68 -19.34 2.19
C ARG A 166 -16.79 -19.36 3.25
N ILE A 167 -17.04 -20.49 3.90
CA ILE A 167 -18.01 -20.58 5.01
C ILE A 167 -17.53 -19.72 6.18
N LEU A 168 -16.26 -19.83 6.57
CA LEU A 168 -15.70 -19.00 7.65
C LEU A 168 -15.75 -17.53 7.31
N GLN A 169 -15.38 -17.16 6.08
CA GLN A 169 -15.44 -15.79 5.58
C GLN A 169 -16.86 -15.24 5.66
N LEU A 170 -17.87 -15.97 5.17
CA LEU A 170 -19.28 -15.58 5.24
C LEU A 170 -19.72 -15.26 6.68
N PHE A 171 -19.36 -16.12 7.62
CA PHE A 171 -19.69 -15.90 9.02
C PHE A 171 -18.96 -14.70 9.64
N MET A 172 -17.67 -14.54 9.34
CA MET A 172 -16.86 -13.44 9.88
C MET A 172 -17.22 -12.08 9.26
N GLU A 173 -17.78 -12.05 8.06
CA GLU A 173 -18.32 -10.83 7.44
C GLU A 173 -19.67 -10.41 8.09
N HIS A 174 -20.40 -11.37 8.69
CA HIS A 174 -21.70 -11.13 9.29
C HIS A 174 -21.82 -11.70 10.73
N PRO A 175 -21.00 -11.20 11.68
CA PRO A 175 -21.00 -11.73 13.05
C PRO A 175 -22.36 -11.57 13.75
N GLY A 176 -22.84 -12.66 14.31
CA GLY A 176 -24.13 -12.76 15.01
C GLY A 176 -25.33 -13.05 14.10
N GLN A 177 -25.19 -12.93 12.78
CA GLN A 177 -26.24 -13.29 11.83
C GLN A 177 -26.37 -14.81 11.74
N VAL A 178 -27.61 -15.31 11.73
CA VAL A 178 -27.92 -16.73 11.54
C VAL A 178 -28.14 -16.99 10.05
N PHE A 179 -27.50 -18.03 9.54
CA PHE A 179 -27.64 -18.51 8.17
C PHE A 179 -28.21 -19.93 8.22
N SER A 180 -29.26 -20.20 7.45
CA SER A 180 -29.74 -21.55 7.22
C SER A 180 -28.73 -22.36 6.40
N SER A 181 -28.90 -23.67 6.33
CA SER A 181 -28.05 -24.49 5.45
C SER A 181 -28.22 -24.12 3.98
N ASP A 182 -29.42 -23.71 3.59
CA ASP A 182 -29.74 -23.23 2.22
C ASP A 182 -29.01 -21.91 1.94
N ASP A 183 -29.10 -20.93 2.86
CA ASP A 183 -28.39 -19.64 2.73
C ASP A 183 -26.86 -19.84 2.61
N ILE A 184 -26.28 -20.72 3.45
CA ILE A 184 -24.86 -21.01 3.39
C ILE A 184 -24.49 -21.64 2.05
N TYR A 185 -25.31 -22.58 1.57
CA TYR A 185 -25.08 -23.22 0.28
C TYR A 185 -25.07 -22.20 -0.85
N GLU A 186 -26.13 -21.38 -0.98
CA GLU A 186 -26.27 -20.38 -2.02
C GLU A 186 -25.13 -19.36 -2.01
N HIS A 187 -24.74 -18.85 -0.84
CA HIS A 187 -23.64 -17.87 -0.71
C HIS A 187 -22.27 -18.46 -1.06
N VAL A 188 -22.02 -19.73 -0.68
CA VAL A 188 -20.69 -20.34 -0.79
C VAL A 188 -20.49 -21.02 -2.13
N TRP A 189 -21.50 -21.73 -2.67
CA TRP A 189 -21.42 -22.42 -3.97
C TRP A 189 -21.86 -21.53 -5.12
N LYS A 190 -22.62 -20.46 -4.85
CA LYS A 190 -23.18 -19.53 -5.85
C LYS A 190 -24.18 -20.22 -6.81
N GLU A 191 -24.85 -21.22 -6.34
CA GLU A 191 -25.84 -22.02 -7.04
C GLU A 191 -27.08 -22.20 -6.13
N ALA A 192 -28.23 -22.51 -6.71
CA ALA A 192 -29.43 -22.81 -5.95
C ALA A 192 -29.20 -24.05 -5.03
N ALA A 193 -29.76 -24.02 -3.84
CA ALA A 193 -29.58 -25.06 -2.83
C ALA A 193 -30.16 -26.43 -3.30
N VAL A 194 -29.31 -27.37 -3.65
CA VAL A 194 -29.67 -28.71 -4.13
C VAL A 194 -29.30 -29.78 -3.11
N ASN A 195 -28.17 -29.65 -2.43
CA ASN A 195 -27.68 -30.63 -1.47
C ASN A 195 -27.09 -29.96 -0.22
N THR A 196 -27.95 -29.50 0.66
CA THR A 196 -27.58 -28.74 1.86
C THR A 196 -26.99 -29.61 2.98
N GLU A 197 -27.08 -30.94 2.89
CA GLU A 197 -26.47 -31.86 3.84
C GLU A 197 -24.94 -31.76 3.84
N THR A 198 -24.35 -31.41 2.70
CA THR A 198 -22.90 -31.13 2.58
C THR A 198 -22.43 -30.00 3.47
N VAL A 199 -23.29 -29.00 3.76
CA VAL A 199 -22.97 -27.90 4.65
C VAL A 199 -22.62 -28.39 6.05
N MET A 200 -23.39 -29.34 6.59
CA MET A 200 -23.13 -29.88 7.92
C MET A 200 -21.76 -30.58 8.02
N VAL A 201 -21.35 -31.25 6.94
CA VAL A 201 -20.03 -31.91 6.89
C VAL A 201 -18.92 -30.88 6.91
N HIS A 202 -19.05 -29.83 6.11
CA HIS A 202 -18.05 -28.73 6.06
C HIS A 202 -18.00 -27.96 7.39
N ILE A 203 -19.12 -27.66 8.02
CA ILE A 203 -19.18 -27.03 9.34
C ILE A 203 -18.49 -27.89 10.40
N ARG A 204 -18.72 -29.20 10.39
CA ARG A 204 -18.04 -30.15 11.30
C ARG A 204 -16.52 -30.09 11.08
N ASN A 205 -16.06 -30.27 9.85
CA ASN A 205 -14.63 -30.27 9.52
C ASN A 205 -13.98 -28.89 9.84
N LEU A 206 -14.69 -27.80 9.61
CA LEU A 206 -14.24 -26.47 9.95
C LEU A 206 -14.07 -26.32 11.46
N ARG A 207 -15.04 -26.78 12.27
CA ARG A 207 -14.93 -26.78 13.73
C ARG A 207 -13.74 -27.58 14.24
N GLU A 208 -13.48 -28.77 13.66
CA GLU A 208 -12.32 -29.60 14.02
C GLU A 208 -10.98 -28.85 13.82
N LYS A 209 -10.94 -27.82 12.96
CA LYS A 209 -9.73 -27.04 12.66
C LYS A 209 -9.60 -25.76 13.45
N ILE A 210 -10.74 -25.09 13.75
CA ILE A 210 -10.71 -23.75 14.37
C ILE A 210 -11.13 -23.73 15.85
N GLU A 211 -11.82 -24.76 16.32
CA GLU A 211 -12.29 -24.82 17.71
C GLU A 211 -11.33 -25.65 18.57
N ILE A 212 -11.14 -25.24 19.82
CA ILE A 212 -10.41 -26.07 20.80
C ILE A 212 -11.17 -27.38 21.06
N ASN A 213 -12.51 -27.31 21.08
CA ASN A 213 -13.37 -28.48 21.23
C ASN A 213 -14.55 -28.40 20.26
N ALA A 214 -14.51 -29.16 19.17
CA ALA A 214 -15.53 -29.16 18.13
C ALA A 214 -16.95 -29.55 18.65
N ARG A 215 -17.05 -30.32 19.77
CA ARG A 215 -18.33 -30.67 20.39
C ARG A 215 -18.92 -29.57 21.26
N SER A 216 -18.07 -28.67 21.77
CA SER A 216 -18.48 -27.47 22.52
C SER A 216 -17.86 -26.23 21.86
N PRO A 217 -18.32 -25.86 20.67
CA PRO A 217 -17.64 -24.84 19.86
C PRO A 217 -17.76 -23.45 20.51
N ARG A 218 -16.65 -22.72 20.45
CA ARG A 218 -16.60 -21.32 20.91
C ARG A 218 -17.13 -20.37 19.85
N TYR A 219 -16.75 -20.57 18.60
CA TYR A 219 -17.00 -19.62 17.51
C TYR A 219 -18.29 -19.94 16.76
N ILE A 220 -18.39 -21.11 16.14
CA ILE A 220 -19.53 -21.48 15.28
C ILE A 220 -20.62 -22.15 16.09
N LYS A 221 -21.72 -21.46 16.34
CA LYS A 221 -22.87 -21.95 17.11
C LYS A 221 -23.97 -22.51 16.21
N VAL A 222 -24.69 -23.52 16.71
CA VAL A 222 -25.96 -23.98 16.12
C VAL A 222 -27.09 -23.14 16.72
N VAL A 223 -27.98 -22.69 15.86
CA VAL A 223 -29.30 -22.16 16.26
C VAL A 223 -30.33 -23.22 15.87
N TRP A 224 -30.81 -23.96 16.86
CA TRP A 224 -31.67 -25.12 16.66
C TRP A 224 -32.90 -24.81 15.80
N GLY A 225 -33.13 -25.63 14.78
CA GLY A 225 -34.23 -25.48 13.84
C GLY A 225 -34.07 -24.32 12.83
N VAL A 226 -32.94 -23.55 12.87
CA VAL A 226 -32.72 -22.39 12.00
C VAL A 226 -31.43 -22.53 11.18
N GLY A 227 -30.29 -22.80 11.82
CA GLY A 227 -29.01 -22.85 11.09
C GLY A 227 -27.79 -22.62 11.98
N TYR A 228 -26.82 -21.85 11.46
CA TYR A 228 -25.54 -21.63 12.09
C TYR A 228 -25.22 -20.12 12.13
N LYS A 229 -24.44 -19.70 13.12
CA LYS A 229 -23.87 -18.35 13.21
C LYS A 229 -22.48 -18.39 13.84
N ILE A 230 -21.70 -17.32 13.64
CA ILE A 230 -20.55 -17.03 14.47
C ILE A 230 -20.93 -16.01 15.54
N GLU A 231 -20.49 -16.20 16.77
CA GLU A 231 -20.81 -15.28 17.88
C GLU A 231 -20.01 -13.97 17.73
N LYS A 232 -20.65 -12.84 18.05
CA LYS A 232 -19.94 -11.57 18.29
C LYS A 232 -19.15 -11.73 19.58
N GLN A 233 -17.85 -11.59 19.53
CA GLN A 233 -17.01 -11.56 20.74
C GLN A 233 -16.71 -10.12 21.15
#